data_8796586d2907dfb608e480de2abbd785
#
_entry.id   8796586d2907dfb608e480de2abbd785
#
_cell.length_a   1.000
_cell.length_b   1.000
_cell.length_c   1.000
_cell.angle_alpha   90.00
_cell.angle_beta   90.00
_cell.angle_gamma   90.00
#
_symmetry.space_group_name_H-M   'P 1'
#
loop_
_entity.id
_entity.type
_entity.pdbx_description
1 polymer ?
#
loop_
_entity_poly.entity_id
_entity_poly.type
_entity_poly.pdbx_seq_one_letter_code
_entity_poly.pdbx_strand_id
1 'polypeptide(L)'
;AMQDEKWITSIVNKAKSMGSDVSFANLYLLRDKYDIQITQYRDFLIRHYNGYFGRAGYTFPLGSGDIDKALQKIEADAKRRNEKLQFTLLTEEQKDMLEEYMPNRFTFTCNAGDSDYIYLQEELAKLPGKAFHKKKNHVSKFMRTYPNYEFCEIGKCSLEDASFVEDAWYNEHLQSEDISALKEYK
;
A
#
# COMPACT_ATOMS: atom_id res chain seq x y z
N ALA A 1 -6.10 -11.49 8.49
CA ALA A 1 -5.24 -12.30 9.38
C ALA A 1 -4.11 -12.96 8.57
N MET A 2 -3.07 -13.51 9.22
CA MET A 2 -1.96 -14.22 8.53
C MET A 2 -2.45 -15.37 7.64
N GLN A 3 -3.53 -16.04 8.01
CA GLN A 3 -4.15 -17.10 7.20
C GLN A 3 -4.66 -16.63 5.82
N ASP A 4 -4.85 -15.31 5.64
CA ASP A 4 -5.34 -14.74 4.39
C ASP A 4 -4.23 -14.51 3.35
N GLU A 5 -2.94 -14.64 3.75
CA GLU A 5 -1.78 -14.38 2.91
C GLU A 5 -1.85 -15.12 1.57
N LYS A 6 -2.15 -16.41 1.61
CA LYS A 6 -2.10 -17.27 0.41
C LYS A 6 -3.07 -16.82 -0.68
N TRP A 7 -4.32 -16.56 -0.31
CA TRP A 7 -5.32 -16.18 -1.30
C TRP A 7 -5.12 -14.73 -1.78
N ILE A 8 -4.73 -13.80 -0.87
CA ILE A 8 -4.43 -12.41 -1.24
C ILE A 8 -3.27 -12.37 -2.22
N THR A 9 -2.14 -12.98 -1.87
CA THR A 9 -0.94 -13.04 -2.72
C THR A 9 -1.24 -13.67 -4.08
N SER A 10 -2.08 -14.71 -4.11
CA SER A 10 -2.51 -15.33 -5.38
C SER A 10 -3.27 -14.35 -6.28
N ILE A 11 -4.21 -13.58 -5.72
CA ILE A 11 -4.97 -12.58 -6.49
C ILE A 11 -4.06 -11.44 -6.95
N VAL A 12 -3.24 -10.89 -6.05
CA VAL A 12 -2.32 -9.78 -6.34
C VAL A 12 -1.35 -10.15 -7.47
N ASN A 13 -0.75 -11.34 -7.41
CA ASN A 13 0.19 -11.81 -8.44
C ASN A 13 -0.50 -11.99 -9.82
N LYS A 14 -1.73 -12.49 -9.84
CA LYS A 14 -2.50 -12.63 -11.09
C LYS A 14 -2.90 -11.28 -11.67
N ALA A 15 -3.27 -10.33 -10.83
CA ALA A 15 -3.67 -8.99 -11.25
C ALA A 15 -2.51 -8.12 -11.72
N LYS A 16 -1.25 -8.50 -11.42
CA LYS A 16 -0.02 -7.78 -11.79
C LYS A 16 -0.06 -6.30 -11.40
N SER A 17 -0.72 -5.98 -10.28
CA SER A 17 -0.75 -4.61 -9.77
C SER A 17 0.63 -4.17 -9.31
N MET A 18 1.01 -2.93 -9.64
CA MET A 18 2.28 -2.32 -9.22
C MET A 18 2.13 -1.45 -7.97
N GLY A 19 0.91 -1.25 -7.46
CA GLY A 19 0.68 -0.48 -6.25
C GLY A 19 1.25 -1.17 -5.01
N SER A 20 1.93 -0.42 -4.17
CA SER A 20 2.48 -0.93 -2.90
C SER A 20 1.37 -1.30 -1.92
N ASP A 21 0.24 -0.60 -1.99
CA ASP A 21 -0.94 -0.73 -1.13
C ASP A 21 -1.67 -2.08 -1.24
N VAL A 22 -1.41 -2.85 -2.30
CA VAL A 22 -2.06 -4.15 -2.53
C VAL A 22 -1.25 -5.33 -1.99
N SER A 23 0.03 -5.12 -1.61
CA SER A 23 0.86 -6.20 -1.08
C SER A 23 0.29 -6.74 0.23
N PHE A 24 0.40 -8.06 0.45
CA PHE A 24 -0.05 -8.64 1.71
C PHE A 24 0.65 -8.02 2.92
N ALA A 25 1.94 -7.73 2.81
CA ALA A 25 2.70 -7.10 3.89
C ALA A 25 2.08 -5.74 4.29
N ASN A 26 1.82 -4.86 3.33
CA ASN A 26 1.20 -3.57 3.62
C ASN A 26 -0.23 -3.69 4.16
N LEU A 27 -1.03 -4.59 3.59
CA LEU A 27 -2.40 -4.85 4.07
C LEU A 27 -2.39 -5.38 5.50
N TYR A 28 -1.41 -6.19 5.87
CA TYR A 28 -1.28 -6.76 7.20
C TYR A 28 -0.72 -5.76 8.21
N LEU A 29 0.38 -5.09 7.89
CA LEU A 29 1.06 -4.15 8.79
C LEU A 29 0.25 -2.87 9.03
N LEU A 30 -0.43 -2.38 8.01
CA LEU A 30 -1.17 -1.11 8.08
C LEU A 30 -2.68 -1.29 8.37
N ARG A 31 -3.12 -2.52 8.66
CA ARG A 31 -4.55 -2.82 8.88
C ARG A 31 -5.17 -2.00 10.01
N ASP A 32 -4.44 -1.87 11.12
CA ASP A 32 -4.93 -1.18 12.32
C ASP A 32 -4.82 0.35 12.16
N LYS A 33 -3.77 0.81 11.47
CA LYS A 33 -3.58 2.23 11.16
C LYS A 33 -4.73 2.82 10.35
N TYR A 34 -5.15 2.12 9.31
CA TYR A 34 -6.20 2.58 8.39
C TYR A 34 -7.55 1.90 8.60
N ASP A 35 -7.66 1.04 9.61
CA ASP A 35 -8.84 0.19 9.86
C ASP A 35 -9.32 -0.50 8.57
N ILE A 36 -8.38 -1.26 7.96
CA ILE A 36 -8.61 -1.92 6.68
C ILE A 36 -9.43 -3.18 6.88
N GLN A 37 -10.55 -3.26 6.22
CA GLN A 37 -11.34 -4.47 6.10
C GLN A 37 -11.18 -5.07 4.71
N ILE A 38 -11.03 -6.39 4.64
CA ILE A 38 -10.86 -7.11 3.38
C ILE A 38 -11.87 -8.24 3.27
N THR A 39 -12.29 -8.52 2.06
CA THR A 39 -13.09 -9.70 1.74
C THR A 39 -12.72 -10.27 0.38
N GLN A 40 -12.88 -11.57 0.25
CA GLN A 40 -12.81 -12.25 -1.05
C GLN A 40 -14.21 -12.39 -1.63
N TYR A 41 -14.39 -11.94 -2.87
CA TYR A 41 -15.58 -12.23 -3.66
C TYR A 41 -15.16 -12.91 -4.94
N ARG A 42 -15.36 -14.24 -5.03
CA ARG A 42 -14.83 -15.07 -6.12
C ARG A 42 -13.32 -14.86 -6.27
N ASP A 43 -12.84 -14.44 -7.44
CA ASP A 43 -11.44 -14.16 -7.74
C ASP A 43 -11.08 -12.67 -7.54
N PHE A 44 -11.85 -11.93 -6.75
CA PHE A 44 -11.58 -10.55 -6.40
C PHE A 44 -11.23 -10.38 -4.93
N LEU A 45 -10.21 -9.56 -4.67
CA LEU A 45 -9.95 -8.93 -3.38
C LEU A 45 -10.67 -7.58 -3.34
N ILE A 46 -11.57 -7.42 -2.39
CA ILE A 46 -12.25 -6.15 -2.10
C ILE A 46 -11.70 -5.62 -0.78
N ARG A 47 -11.33 -4.33 -0.76
CA ARG A 47 -10.81 -3.64 0.41
C ARG A 47 -11.71 -2.46 0.74
N HIS A 48 -11.94 -2.23 2.04
CA HIS A 48 -12.67 -1.10 2.57
C HIS A 48 -11.85 -0.41 3.65
N TYR A 49 -11.84 0.92 3.62
CA TYR A 49 -11.15 1.79 4.56
C TYR A 49 -12.18 2.59 5.35
N ASN A 50 -12.07 2.62 6.68
CA ASN A 50 -13.07 3.24 7.56
C ASN A 50 -12.83 4.73 7.85
N GLY A 51 -12.05 5.44 7.03
CA GLY A 51 -11.88 6.90 7.11
C GLY A 51 -10.70 7.37 7.95
N TYR A 52 -9.94 6.49 8.55
CA TYR A 52 -8.76 6.88 9.31
C TYR A 52 -7.68 7.46 8.39
N PHE A 53 -7.04 8.52 8.84
CA PHE A 53 -6.00 9.25 8.10
C PHE A 53 -6.42 9.68 6.68
N GLY A 54 -7.69 10.05 6.52
CA GLY A 54 -8.23 10.55 5.26
C GLY A 54 -8.52 9.48 4.20
N ARG A 55 -8.36 8.20 4.52
CA ARG A 55 -8.71 7.10 3.61
C ARG A 55 -10.07 6.52 3.98
N ALA A 56 -11.04 6.68 3.09
CA ALA A 56 -12.42 6.20 3.31
C ALA A 56 -12.98 5.54 2.05
N GLY A 57 -13.83 4.54 2.26
CA GLY A 57 -14.53 3.84 1.19
C GLY A 57 -13.77 2.63 0.63
N TYR A 58 -14.16 2.19 -0.54
CA TYR A 58 -13.66 0.99 -1.18
C TYR A 58 -12.53 1.29 -2.14
N THR A 59 -11.63 0.33 -2.36
CA THR A 59 -10.78 0.35 -3.55
C THR A 59 -11.50 -0.34 -4.70
N PHE A 60 -11.03 -0.10 -5.93
CA PHE A 60 -11.51 -0.88 -7.07
C PHE A 60 -11.23 -2.38 -6.82
N PRO A 61 -12.17 -3.29 -7.18
CA PRO A 61 -11.95 -4.73 -6.96
C PRO A 61 -10.72 -5.21 -7.71
N LEU A 62 -9.78 -5.80 -6.98
CA LEU A 62 -8.53 -6.31 -7.54
C LEU A 62 -8.70 -7.80 -7.85
N GLY A 63 -8.47 -8.19 -9.10
CA GLY A 63 -8.61 -9.58 -9.53
C GLY A 63 -9.13 -9.72 -10.94
N SER A 64 -9.84 -10.82 -11.20
CA SER A 64 -10.38 -11.11 -12.53
C SER A 64 -11.79 -11.70 -12.46
N GLY A 65 -12.58 -11.45 -13.50
CA GLY A 65 -13.95 -11.97 -13.62
C GLY A 65 -14.98 -10.90 -13.94
N ASP A 66 -16.20 -11.07 -13.44
CA ASP A 66 -17.32 -10.19 -13.68
C ASP A 66 -17.23 -8.96 -12.76
N ILE A 67 -16.64 -7.88 -13.26
CA ILE A 67 -16.44 -6.61 -12.55
C ILE A 67 -17.78 -5.99 -12.16
N ASP A 68 -18.78 -6.01 -13.05
CA ASP A 68 -20.08 -5.42 -12.76
C ASP A 68 -20.71 -6.05 -11.50
N LYS A 69 -20.66 -7.38 -11.39
CA LYS A 69 -21.13 -8.07 -10.18
C LYS A 69 -20.30 -7.74 -8.94
N ALA A 70 -19.00 -7.54 -9.07
CA ALA A 70 -18.17 -7.14 -7.95
C ALA A 70 -18.54 -5.72 -7.47
N LEU A 71 -18.73 -4.77 -8.38
CA LEU A 71 -19.17 -3.41 -8.07
C LEU A 71 -20.58 -3.38 -7.45
N GLN A 72 -21.52 -4.21 -7.94
CA GLN A 72 -22.85 -4.36 -7.32
C GLN A 72 -22.76 -4.88 -5.87
N LYS A 73 -21.81 -5.78 -5.58
CA LYS A 73 -21.57 -6.26 -4.20
C LYS A 73 -21.02 -5.16 -3.30
N ILE A 74 -20.10 -4.36 -3.81
CA ILE A 74 -19.56 -3.18 -3.09
C ILE A 74 -20.70 -2.19 -2.80
N GLU A 75 -21.53 -1.87 -3.79
CA GLU A 75 -22.66 -0.95 -3.60
C GLU A 75 -23.68 -1.50 -2.57
N ALA A 76 -23.98 -2.79 -2.60
CA ALA A 76 -24.83 -3.42 -1.62
C ALA A 76 -24.25 -3.39 -0.21
N ASP A 77 -22.93 -3.57 -0.07
CA ASP A 77 -22.26 -3.48 1.22
C ASP A 77 -22.24 -2.05 1.76
N ALA A 78 -21.98 -1.04 0.92
CA ALA A 78 -22.07 0.37 1.31
C ALA A 78 -23.48 0.73 1.82
N LYS A 79 -24.53 0.28 1.13
CA LYS A 79 -25.92 0.45 1.57
C LYS A 79 -26.18 -0.24 2.91
N ARG A 80 -25.70 -1.46 3.10
CA ARG A 80 -25.84 -2.21 4.36
C ARG A 80 -25.13 -1.51 5.52
N ARG A 81 -23.99 -0.87 5.27
CA ARG A 81 -23.24 -0.07 6.26
C ARG A 81 -23.86 1.31 6.52
N ASN A 82 -24.86 1.70 5.74
CA ASN A 82 -25.41 3.05 5.72
C ASN A 82 -24.33 4.11 5.41
N GLU A 83 -23.41 3.79 4.50
CA GLU A 83 -22.32 4.65 4.06
C GLU A 83 -22.58 5.15 2.64
N LYS A 84 -22.05 6.34 2.33
CA LYS A 84 -22.01 6.83 0.95
C LYS A 84 -21.03 5.95 0.16
N LEU A 85 -21.45 5.47 -1.02
CA LEU A 85 -20.55 4.74 -1.92
C LEU A 85 -19.41 5.68 -2.36
N GLN A 86 -18.21 5.34 -1.96
CA GLN A 86 -16.99 6.09 -2.24
C GLN A 86 -15.87 5.14 -2.59
N PHE A 87 -15.04 5.54 -3.56
CA PHE A 87 -13.83 4.82 -3.92
C PHE A 87 -12.58 5.64 -3.59
N THR A 88 -11.50 4.95 -3.25
CA THR A 88 -10.20 5.54 -2.91
C THR A 88 -9.06 4.74 -3.55
N LEU A 89 -7.89 5.36 -3.70
CA LEU A 89 -6.69 4.74 -4.25
C LEU A 89 -6.90 4.12 -5.65
N LEU A 90 -7.60 4.86 -6.50
CA LEU A 90 -7.82 4.44 -7.89
C LEU A 90 -6.63 4.82 -8.77
N THR A 91 -6.21 3.91 -9.64
CA THR A 91 -5.40 4.27 -10.81
C THR A 91 -6.26 4.98 -11.86
N GLU A 92 -5.62 5.67 -12.82
CA GLU A 92 -6.37 6.29 -13.93
C GLU A 92 -7.18 5.25 -14.72
N GLU A 93 -6.60 4.07 -14.98
CA GLU A 93 -7.30 2.98 -15.64
C GLU A 93 -8.53 2.51 -14.86
N GLN A 94 -8.41 2.34 -13.54
CA GLN A 94 -9.53 1.96 -12.68
C GLN A 94 -10.60 3.05 -12.59
N LYS A 95 -10.20 4.32 -12.63
CA LYS A 95 -11.14 5.45 -12.73
C LYS A 95 -11.96 5.36 -14.02
N ASP A 96 -11.29 5.14 -15.15
CA ASP A 96 -11.95 5.04 -16.47
C ASP A 96 -12.90 3.83 -16.50
N MET A 97 -12.49 2.69 -15.97
CA MET A 97 -13.37 1.53 -15.80
C MET A 97 -14.58 1.83 -14.91
N LEU A 98 -14.36 2.52 -13.79
CA LEU A 98 -15.45 2.89 -12.88
C LEU A 98 -16.46 3.82 -13.55
N GLU A 99 -15.99 4.76 -14.37
CA GLU A 99 -16.86 5.64 -15.15
C GLU A 99 -17.63 4.89 -16.25
N GLU A 100 -17.04 3.84 -16.84
CA GLU A 100 -17.72 2.98 -17.80
C GLU A 100 -18.87 2.18 -17.16
N TYR A 101 -18.61 1.57 -16.00
CA TYR A 101 -19.62 0.74 -15.29
C TYR A 101 -20.66 1.55 -14.51
N MET A 102 -20.29 2.75 -14.05
CA MET A 102 -21.14 3.61 -13.20
C MET A 102 -21.08 5.07 -13.67
N PRO A 103 -21.53 5.38 -14.91
CA PRO A 103 -21.32 6.68 -15.53
C PRO A 103 -21.97 7.83 -14.75
N ASN A 104 -21.24 8.95 -14.66
CA ASN A 104 -21.70 10.21 -14.04
C ASN A 104 -22.08 10.08 -12.55
N ARG A 105 -21.57 9.08 -11.84
CA ARG A 105 -21.90 8.87 -10.41
C ARG A 105 -20.87 9.44 -9.46
N PHE A 106 -19.65 9.71 -9.92
CA PHE A 106 -18.53 10.09 -9.08
C PHE A 106 -17.88 11.40 -9.53
N THR A 107 -17.36 12.14 -8.56
CA THR A 107 -16.39 13.21 -8.79
C THR A 107 -15.04 12.71 -8.31
N PHE A 108 -14.02 12.87 -9.16
CA PHE A 108 -12.68 12.36 -8.87
C PHE A 108 -11.76 13.50 -8.43
N THR A 109 -10.93 13.20 -7.44
CA THR A 109 -9.86 14.10 -6.97
C THR A 109 -8.54 13.35 -6.98
N CYS A 110 -7.45 14.02 -7.30
CA CYS A 110 -6.11 13.44 -7.25
C CYS A 110 -5.35 14.01 -6.04
N ASN A 111 -4.78 13.12 -5.25
CA ASN A 111 -3.88 13.49 -4.17
C ASN A 111 -2.48 12.95 -4.49
N ALA A 112 -1.54 13.85 -4.75
CA ALA A 112 -0.15 13.48 -5.07
C ALA A 112 0.55 12.69 -3.95
N GLY A 113 0.10 12.85 -2.69
CA GLY A 113 0.62 12.10 -1.54
C GLY A 113 0.29 10.60 -1.55
N ASP A 114 -0.71 10.19 -2.35
CA ASP A 114 -1.10 8.78 -2.49
C ASP A 114 -0.45 8.08 -3.70
N SER A 115 0.47 8.78 -4.39
CA SER A 115 1.13 8.23 -5.58
C SER A 115 2.38 7.43 -5.22
N ASP A 116 2.52 6.25 -5.80
CA ASP A 116 3.72 5.43 -5.68
C ASP A 116 4.83 5.92 -6.63
N TYR A 117 6.07 5.86 -6.18
CA TYR A 117 7.25 6.10 -7.01
C TYR A 117 7.68 4.79 -7.69
N ILE A 118 7.52 4.70 -9.00
CA ILE A 118 7.88 3.51 -9.76
C ILE A 118 9.18 3.76 -10.52
N TYR A 119 10.16 2.89 -10.34
CA TYR A 119 11.46 2.95 -11.01
C TYR A 119 11.80 1.62 -11.63
N LEU A 120 12.52 1.65 -12.75
CA LEU A 120 13.15 0.45 -13.26
C LEU A 120 14.29 0.02 -12.31
N GLN A 121 14.35 -1.26 -11.99
CA GLN A 121 15.39 -1.82 -11.11
C GLN A 121 16.80 -1.49 -11.60
N GLU A 122 17.03 -1.57 -12.89
CA GLU A 122 18.32 -1.24 -13.50
C GLU A 122 18.71 0.24 -13.33
N GLU A 123 17.75 1.16 -13.41
CA GLU A 123 17.99 2.59 -13.15
C GLU A 123 18.36 2.86 -11.70
N LEU A 124 17.69 2.22 -10.75
CA LEU A 124 18.04 2.35 -9.33
C LEU A 124 19.41 1.72 -9.02
N ALA A 125 19.76 0.62 -9.67
CA ALA A 125 21.06 -0.03 -9.49
C ALA A 125 22.23 0.82 -10.04
N LYS A 126 22.04 1.48 -11.20
CA LYS A 126 23.09 2.23 -11.89
C LYS A 126 23.06 3.73 -11.63
N LEU A 127 21.93 4.28 -11.23
CA LEU A 127 21.67 5.70 -10.99
C LEU A 127 22.17 6.60 -12.14
N PRO A 128 21.77 6.39 -13.40
CA PRO A 128 22.33 7.08 -14.55
C PRO A 128 21.82 8.52 -14.66
N GLY A 129 22.69 9.40 -15.18
CA GLY A 129 22.32 10.74 -15.60
C GLY A 129 21.96 11.72 -14.47
N LYS A 130 21.48 12.89 -14.88
CA LYS A 130 21.21 14.03 -13.98
C LYS A 130 20.00 13.78 -13.06
N ALA A 131 18.99 13.02 -13.50
CA ALA A 131 17.78 12.73 -12.72
C ALA A 131 18.11 12.00 -11.40
N PHE A 132 19.14 11.15 -11.39
CA PHE A 132 19.56 10.38 -10.23
C PHE A 132 20.71 11.02 -9.42
N HIS A 133 21.19 12.22 -9.79
CA HIS A 133 22.35 12.84 -9.15
C HIS A 133 22.20 12.98 -7.63
N LYS A 134 21.03 13.38 -7.14
CA LYS A 134 20.76 13.47 -5.71
C LYS A 134 20.85 12.10 -5.02
N LYS A 135 20.24 11.07 -5.61
CA LYS A 135 20.30 9.69 -5.08
C LYS A 135 21.74 9.18 -5.04
N LYS A 136 22.50 9.40 -6.12
CA LYS A 136 23.93 9.03 -6.18
C LYS A 136 24.76 9.72 -5.11
N ASN A 137 24.48 10.99 -4.82
CA ASN A 137 25.15 11.73 -3.75
C ASN A 137 24.83 11.12 -2.36
N HIS A 138 23.59 10.72 -2.09
CA HIS A 138 23.23 10.03 -0.85
C HIS A 138 23.98 8.71 -0.69
N VAL A 139 24.02 7.88 -1.74
CA VAL A 139 24.79 6.62 -1.72
C VAL A 139 26.27 6.88 -1.48
N SER A 140 26.86 7.84 -2.18
CA SER A 140 28.28 8.20 -2.00
C SER A 140 28.58 8.75 -0.61
N LYS A 141 27.67 9.52 -0.03
CA LYS A 141 27.79 10.00 1.35
C LYS A 141 27.76 8.84 2.34
N PHE A 142 26.80 7.92 2.18
CA PHE A 142 26.69 6.74 3.03
C PHE A 142 27.97 5.90 3.01
N MET A 143 28.48 5.57 1.82
CA MET A 143 29.72 4.80 1.65
C MET A 143 30.95 5.46 2.31
N ARG A 144 31.03 6.79 2.27
CA ARG A 144 32.11 7.52 2.95
C ARG A 144 31.96 7.57 4.48
N THR A 145 30.70 7.64 4.95
CA THR A 145 30.42 7.71 6.40
C THR A 145 30.57 6.35 7.06
N TYR A 146 30.25 5.30 6.34
CA TYR A 146 30.26 3.91 6.83
C TYR A 146 31.08 3.02 5.90
N PRO A 147 32.42 3.17 5.84
CA PRO A 147 33.26 2.46 4.87
C PRO A 147 33.27 0.94 5.06
N ASN A 148 32.96 0.47 6.26
CA ASN A 148 32.94 -0.96 6.62
C ASN A 148 31.52 -1.52 6.72
N TYR A 149 30.53 -0.90 6.05
CA TYR A 149 29.19 -1.44 6.05
C TYR A 149 29.12 -2.80 5.35
N GLU A 150 28.28 -3.65 5.86
CA GLU A 150 27.97 -4.93 5.25
C GLU A 150 26.47 -4.98 4.91
N PHE A 151 26.15 -5.56 3.76
CA PHE A 151 24.77 -5.89 3.40
C PHE A 151 24.52 -7.36 3.68
N CYS A 152 23.53 -7.63 4.52
CA CYS A 152 23.10 -9.00 4.79
C CYS A 152 21.57 -9.10 4.72
N GLU A 153 21.09 -10.26 4.30
CA GLU A 153 19.66 -10.54 4.33
C GLU A 153 19.20 -10.80 5.77
N ILE A 154 18.03 -10.27 6.14
CA ILE A 154 17.44 -10.54 7.45
C ILE A 154 17.07 -12.02 7.53
N GLY A 155 17.77 -12.72 8.40
CA GLY A 155 17.53 -14.11 8.74
C GLY A 155 17.37 -14.27 10.25
N LYS A 156 17.34 -15.52 10.73
CA LYS A 156 17.20 -15.79 12.17
C LYS A 156 18.25 -15.12 13.04
N CYS A 157 19.47 -14.96 12.54
CA CYS A 157 20.60 -14.39 13.30
C CYS A 157 20.58 -12.84 13.38
N SER A 158 19.81 -12.15 12.53
CA SER A 158 19.75 -10.69 12.46
C SER A 158 18.39 -10.11 12.87
N LEU A 159 17.45 -10.95 13.33
CA LEU A 159 16.14 -10.48 13.80
C LEU A 159 16.25 -9.63 15.08
N GLU A 160 17.16 -9.98 15.97
CA GLU A 160 17.40 -9.22 17.20
C GLU A 160 17.95 -7.82 16.90
N ASP A 161 18.87 -7.71 15.93
CA ASP A 161 19.41 -6.41 15.48
C ASP A 161 18.32 -5.56 14.82
N ALA A 162 17.47 -6.17 13.99
CA ALA A 162 16.34 -5.48 13.37
C ALA A 162 15.34 -4.97 14.43
N SER A 163 15.00 -5.80 15.42
CA SER A 163 14.13 -5.41 16.53
C SER A 163 14.74 -4.30 17.38
N PHE A 164 16.05 -4.34 17.63
CA PHE A 164 16.73 -3.28 18.35
C PHE A 164 16.63 -1.92 17.63
N VAL A 165 16.80 -1.91 16.30
CA VAL A 165 16.65 -0.69 15.50
C VAL A 165 15.20 -0.19 15.52
N GLU A 166 14.23 -1.10 15.41
CA GLU A 166 12.80 -0.78 15.48
C GLU A 166 12.43 -0.17 16.84
N ASP A 167 12.87 -0.78 17.94
CA ASP A 167 12.64 -0.27 19.30
C ASP A 167 13.29 1.11 19.50
N ALA A 168 14.51 1.32 19.02
CA ALA A 168 15.19 2.61 19.11
C ALA A 168 14.43 3.69 18.32
N TRP A 169 13.99 3.38 17.10
CA TRP A 169 13.18 4.27 16.27
C TRP A 169 11.85 4.61 16.94
N TYR A 170 11.16 3.60 17.48
CA TYR A 170 9.90 3.78 18.18
C TYR A 170 10.05 4.69 19.40
N ASN A 171 11.07 4.45 20.24
CA ASN A 171 11.33 5.27 21.42
C ASN A 171 11.67 6.73 21.07
N GLU A 172 12.38 6.98 19.97
CA GLU A 172 12.65 8.32 19.46
C GLU A 172 11.34 9.02 19.03
N HIS A 173 10.42 8.28 18.39
CA HIS A 173 9.16 8.82 17.89
C HIS A 173 8.04 8.89 18.94
N LEU A 174 8.15 8.18 20.07
CA LEU A 174 7.19 8.28 21.18
C LEU A 174 7.03 9.71 21.70
N GLN A 175 8.07 10.53 21.59
CA GLN A 175 8.05 11.93 22.02
C GLN A 175 7.54 12.87 20.90
N SER A 176 7.35 12.36 19.70
CA SER A 176 6.77 13.11 18.61
C SER A 176 5.24 13.08 18.69
N GLU A 177 4.59 14.17 18.29
CA GLU A 177 3.13 14.20 18.19
C GLU A 177 2.58 13.38 17.00
N ASP A 178 3.42 12.61 16.32
CA ASP A 178 3.04 11.81 15.16
C ASP A 178 2.39 10.48 15.56
N ILE A 179 1.11 10.57 15.91
CA ILE A 179 0.25 9.41 16.22
C ILE A 179 0.21 8.41 15.04
N SER A 180 0.47 8.88 13.81
CA SER A 180 0.49 8.01 12.61
C SER A 180 1.60 6.99 12.68
N ALA A 181 2.82 7.41 13.07
CA ALA A 181 3.97 6.53 13.21
C ALA A 181 3.75 5.47 14.30
N LEU A 182 3.16 5.86 15.44
CA LEU A 182 2.90 4.95 16.56
C LEU A 182 1.89 3.84 16.24
N LYS A 183 0.98 4.05 15.27
CA LYS A 183 0.03 3.02 14.84
C LYS A 183 0.64 1.99 13.87
N GLU A 184 1.80 2.25 13.32
CA GLU A 184 2.53 1.29 12.47
C GLU A 184 3.29 0.24 13.29
N TYR A 185 3.62 0.57 14.55
CA TYR A 185 4.39 -0.31 15.44
C TYR A 185 3.56 -1.46 16.06
N LYS A 186 2.25 -1.35 16.17
CA LYS A 186 1.37 -2.38 16.76
C LYS A 186 0.97 -3.47 15.77
#